data_99792773f61531f8f458bf577d9adad0
#
_entry.id   99792773f61531f8f458bf577d9adad0
#
_cell.length_a   1.000
_cell.length_b   1.000
_cell.length_c   1.000
_cell.angle_alpha   90.00
_cell.angle_beta   90.00
_cell.angle_gamma   90.00
#
_symmetry.space_group_name_H-M   'P 1'
#
loop_
_entity.id
_entity.type
_entity.pdbx_description
1 polymer ?
#
loop_
_entity_poly.entity_id
_entity_poly.type
_entity_poly.pdbx_seq_one_letter_code
_entity_poly.pdbx_strand_id
1 'polypeptide(L)'
;MTNMTPDLADTLEFQLRAVGINAIREYKFHPTRRWMADFAIPEKKLIIEVNGGTWMIKSGHNTGSGISRDYEKGNAAQLLGFTYLQYTRKEIEDGSALAEIEQYLERTK
;
A
#
# COMPACT_ATOMS: atom_id res chain seq x y z
N MET A 1 14.43 -18.53 -15.66
CA MET A 1 14.09 -18.03 -15.08
C MET A 1 13.90 -17.03 -15.04
N THR A 2 13.71 -16.64 -14.72
CA THR A 2 13.09 -15.76 -14.87
C THR A 2 13.35 -14.61 -14.29
N ASN A 3 12.60 -13.88 -14.10
CA ASN A 3 12.74 -12.57 -13.60
C ASN A 3 13.27 -12.58 -12.24
N MET A 4 14.35 -11.93 -12.07
CA MET A 4 15.00 -11.92 -10.80
C MET A 4 14.65 -10.68 -9.99
N THR A 5 13.90 -9.77 -10.58
CA THR A 5 13.56 -8.54 -9.89
C THR A 5 12.40 -8.79 -8.96
N PRO A 6 12.53 -8.52 -7.68
CA PRO A 6 11.41 -8.71 -6.78
C PRO A 6 10.29 -7.75 -7.12
N ASP A 7 9.09 -8.22 -6.91
CA ASP A 7 7.94 -7.37 -6.93
C ASP A 7 8.12 -6.25 -5.90
N LEU A 8 7.59 -5.09 -6.20
CA LEU A 8 7.75 -3.95 -5.33
C LEU A 8 7.15 -4.19 -3.94
N ALA A 9 6.02 -4.89 -3.91
CA ALA A 9 5.42 -5.25 -2.62
C ALA A 9 6.33 -6.19 -1.85
N ASP A 10 6.98 -7.12 -2.53
CA ASP A 10 7.91 -8.03 -1.86
C ASP A 10 9.08 -7.25 -1.26
N THR A 11 9.54 -6.23 -1.96
CA THR A 11 10.62 -5.39 -1.46
C THR A 11 10.20 -4.69 -0.16
N LEU A 12 9.01 -4.12 -0.16
CA LEU A 12 8.52 -3.45 1.03
C LEU A 12 8.33 -4.43 2.17
N GLU A 13 7.80 -5.62 1.86
CA GLU A 13 7.62 -6.64 2.89
C GLU A 13 8.95 -7.00 3.54
N PHE A 14 9.99 -7.15 2.73
CA PHE A 14 11.31 -7.45 3.26
C PHE A 14 11.78 -6.35 4.22
N GLN A 15 11.58 -5.10 3.82
CA GLN A 15 11.98 -3.97 4.65
C GLN A 15 11.22 -3.93 5.97
N LEU A 16 9.91 -4.17 5.90
CA LEU A 16 9.09 -4.15 7.11
C LEU A 16 9.54 -5.25 8.08
N ARG A 17 9.76 -6.44 7.56
CA ARG A 17 10.20 -7.54 8.41
C ARG A 17 11.57 -7.28 9.02
N ALA A 18 12.44 -6.64 8.27
CA ALA A 18 13.78 -6.38 8.75
C ALA A 18 13.78 -5.51 10.01
N VAL A 19 12.77 -4.67 10.17
CA VAL A 19 12.66 -3.82 11.36
C VAL A 19 11.58 -4.31 12.32
N GLY A 20 11.09 -5.53 12.13
CA GLY A 20 10.18 -6.14 13.09
C GLY A 20 8.72 -5.73 12.94
N ILE A 21 8.34 -5.19 11.80
CA ILE A 21 6.96 -4.80 11.56
C ILE A 21 6.25 -5.93 10.83
N ASN A 22 5.17 -6.43 11.43
CA ASN A 22 4.37 -7.50 10.83
C ASN A 22 3.12 -6.92 10.22
N ALA A 23 3.09 -6.87 8.90
CA ALA A 23 1.92 -6.40 8.18
C ALA A 23 1.30 -7.58 7.45
N ILE A 24 -0.01 -7.56 7.33
CA ILE A 24 -0.75 -8.61 6.64
C ILE A 24 -0.82 -8.26 5.16
N ARG A 25 -0.41 -9.19 4.30
CA ARG A 25 -0.48 -9.00 2.85
C ARG A 25 -1.88 -9.26 2.35
N GLU A 26 -2.29 -8.47 1.35
CA GLU A 26 -3.55 -8.70 0.64
C GLU A 26 -4.73 -8.83 1.58
N TYR A 27 -4.90 -7.80 2.37
CA TYR A 27 -5.91 -7.78 3.43
C TYR A 27 -7.23 -7.20 2.93
N LYS A 28 -8.31 -7.95 3.11
CA LYS A 28 -9.64 -7.46 2.77
C LYS A 28 -10.14 -6.60 3.91
N PHE A 29 -10.25 -5.32 3.66
CA PHE A 29 -10.57 -4.39 4.73
C PHE A 29 -12.04 -3.96 4.75
N HIS A 30 -12.77 -4.21 3.69
CA HIS A 30 -14.12 -3.71 3.57
C HIS A 30 -15.14 -4.81 3.86
N PRO A 31 -16.21 -4.49 4.59
CA PRO A 31 -17.17 -5.53 4.98
C PRO A 31 -17.93 -6.15 3.81
N THR A 32 -18.15 -5.41 2.72
CA THR A 32 -18.93 -5.93 1.61
C THR A 32 -18.23 -5.88 0.26
N ARG A 33 -17.29 -4.96 0.08
CA ARG A 33 -16.56 -4.87 -1.19
C ARG A 33 -15.38 -5.83 -1.16
N ARG A 34 -14.93 -6.24 -2.33
CA ARG A 34 -13.85 -7.21 -2.41
C ARG A 34 -12.47 -6.60 -2.45
N TRP A 35 -12.36 -5.33 -2.19
CA TRP A 35 -11.08 -4.65 -2.22
C TRP A 35 -10.10 -5.28 -1.24
N MET A 36 -8.84 -5.37 -1.69
CA MET A 36 -7.76 -5.81 -0.82
C MET A 36 -6.70 -4.74 -0.74
N ALA A 37 -6.20 -4.50 0.44
CA ALA A 37 -5.06 -3.65 0.64
C ALA A 37 -3.79 -4.47 0.42
N ASP A 38 -2.77 -3.87 -0.18
CA ASP A 38 -1.51 -4.59 -0.35
C ASP A 38 -0.93 -5.02 0.99
N PHE A 39 -1.04 -4.14 1.99
CA PHE A 39 -0.63 -4.45 3.36
C PHE A 39 -1.59 -3.80 4.33
N ALA A 40 -1.76 -4.41 5.48
CA ALA A 40 -2.52 -3.78 6.55
C ALA A 40 -1.93 -4.13 7.90
N ILE A 41 -2.06 -3.20 8.83
CA ILE A 41 -1.80 -3.44 10.24
C ILE A 41 -3.10 -3.05 10.93
N PRO A 42 -4.05 -3.98 11.00
CA PRO A 42 -5.42 -3.64 11.43
C PRO A 42 -5.50 -3.08 12.84
N GLU A 43 -4.67 -3.58 13.75
CA GLU A 43 -4.72 -3.08 15.13
C GLU A 43 -4.25 -1.64 15.23
N LYS A 44 -3.56 -1.15 14.20
CA LYS A 44 -3.16 0.26 14.13
C LYS A 44 -3.99 1.03 13.13
N LYS A 45 -5.00 0.39 12.58
CA LYS A 45 -5.89 1.00 11.59
C LYS A 45 -5.11 1.59 10.43
N LEU A 46 -4.14 0.83 9.94
CA LEU A 46 -3.27 1.29 8.85
C LEU A 46 -3.40 0.40 7.64
N ILE A 47 -3.56 1.01 6.48
CA ILE A 47 -3.51 0.34 5.19
C ILE A 47 -2.37 0.96 4.40
N ILE A 48 -1.60 0.13 3.73
CA ILE A 48 -0.49 0.57 2.90
C ILE A 48 -0.68 0.00 1.50
N GLU A 49 -0.61 0.89 0.51
CA GLU A 49 -0.75 0.50 -0.89
C GLU A 49 0.55 0.76 -1.63
N VAL A 50 0.90 -0.15 -2.50
CA VAL A 50 2.10 -0.02 -3.30
C VAL A 50 1.68 0.24 -4.73
N ASN A 51 1.97 1.44 -5.21
CA ASN A 51 1.61 1.83 -6.55
C ASN A 51 2.86 1.96 -7.38
N GLY A 52 3.24 0.88 -8.00
CA GLY A 52 4.41 0.92 -8.84
C GLY A 52 4.07 1.37 -10.24
N GLY A 53 2.85 1.81 -10.43
CA GLY A 53 2.35 1.93 -11.75
C GLY A 53 2.34 3.31 -12.37
N THR A 54 3.31 4.12 -12.09
CA THR A 54 3.35 5.41 -12.74
C THR A 54 3.36 5.26 -14.26
N TRP A 55 3.96 4.18 -14.74
CA TRP A 55 3.99 3.93 -16.17
C TRP A 55 2.59 3.65 -16.72
N MET A 56 1.66 3.30 -15.88
CA MET A 56 0.30 3.04 -16.33
C MET A 56 -0.35 4.28 -16.90
N ILE A 57 0.04 5.42 -16.42
CA ILE A 57 -0.50 6.65 -16.95
C ILE A 57 -0.12 6.81 -18.41
N LYS A 58 1.06 6.37 -18.75
CA LYS A 58 1.55 6.50 -20.10
C LYS A 58 0.88 5.53 -21.05
N SER A 59 0.37 4.45 -20.53
CA SER A 59 -0.23 3.45 -21.38
C SER A 59 -1.56 3.90 -21.94
N GLY A 60 -2.13 4.95 -21.40
CA GLY A 60 -3.42 5.42 -21.86
C GLY A 60 -4.59 4.62 -21.36
N HIS A 61 -4.34 3.65 -20.50
CA HIS A 61 -5.41 2.84 -19.98
C HIS A 61 -6.01 3.37 -18.71
N ASN A 62 -5.50 4.46 -18.26
CA ASN A 62 -6.03 5.08 -17.09
C ASN A 62 -7.23 5.86 -17.45
N THR A 63 -8.33 5.20 -17.65
CA THR A 63 -9.56 5.86 -17.96
C THR A 63 -10.10 6.53 -16.71
N GLY A 64 -11.03 7.43 -16.87
CA GLY A 64 -11.66 8.07 -15.76
C GLY A 64 -12.28 7.08 -14.80
N SER A 65 -12.84 5.99 -15.32
CA SER A 65 -13.48 5.01 -14.44
C SER A 65 -12.47 4.27 -13.58
N GLY A 66 -11.27 3.98 -14.13
CA GLY A 66 -10.23 3.33 -13.34
C GLY A 66 -9.72 4.20 -12.23
N ILE A 67 -9.49 5.47 -12.52
CA ILE A 67 -9.05 6.43 -11.52
C ILE A 67 -10.11 6.60 -10.44
N SER A 68 -11.35 6.68 -10.87
CA SER A 68 -12.46 6.83 -9.95
C SER A 68 -12.55 5.69 -8.95
N ARG A 69 -12.32 4.46 -9.43
CA ARG A 69 -12.37 3.31 -8.53
C ARG A 69 -11.24 3.33 -7.51
N ASP A 70 -10.08 3.85 -7.90
CA ASP A 70 -8.98 3.95 -6.96
C ASP A 70 -9.28 4.93 -5.85
N TYR A 71 -9.88 6.07 -6.21
CA TYR A 71 -10.28 7.04 -5.20
C TYR A 71 -11.38 6.49 -4.32
N GLU A 72 -12.31 5.76 -4.91
CA GLU A 72 -13.40 5.17 -4.16
C GLU A 72 -12.90 4.22 -3.09
N LYS A 73 -11.94 3.39 -3.46
CA LYS A 73 -11.34 2.44 -2.52
C LYS A 73 -10.66 3.18 -1.36
N GLY A 74 -9.86 4.19 -1.69
CA GLY A 74 -9.16 4.95 -0.66
C GLY A 74 -10.11 5.70 0.26
N ASN A 75 -11.15 6.29 -0.31
CA ASN A 75 -12.13 6.99 0.49
C ASN A 75 -12.86 6.04 1.42
N ALA A 76 -13.23 4.87 0.91
CA ALA A 76 -13.93 3.87 1.71
C ALA A 76 -13.07 3.42 2.89
N ALA A 77 -11.77 3.24 2.66
CA ALA A 77 -10.87 2.84 3.73
C ALA A 77 -10.83 3.92 4.82
N GLN A 78 -10.75 5.18 4.41
CA GLN A 78 -10.69 6.26 5.38
C GLN A 78 -11.99 6.41 6.15
N LEU A 79 -13.11 6.20 5.48
CA LEU A 79 -14.41 6.26 6.16
C LEU A 79 -14.58 5.14 7.17
N LEU A 80 -13.86 4.05 6.99
CA LEU A 80 -13.84 2.96 7.96
C LEU A 80 -12.84 3.21 9.09
N GLY A 81 -12.16 4.34 9.05
CA GLY A 81 -11.24 4.72 10.12
C GLY A 81 -9.80 4.33 9.88
N PHE A 82 -9.47 3.87 8.69
CA PHE A 82 -8.09 3.53 8.40
C PHE A 82 -7.29 4.74 7.93
N THR A 83 -6.04 4.79 8.32
CA THR A 83 -5.08 5.67 7.68
C THR A 83 -4.61 4.93 6.42
N TYR A 84 -4.53 5.63 5.33
CA TYR A 84 -4.29 5.03 4.02
C TYR A 84 -3.04 5.64 3.42
N LEU A 85 -1.94 4.92 3.46
CA LEU A 85 -0.66 5.40 2.94
C LEU A 85 -0.36 4.73 1.61
N GLN A 86 0.10 5.50 0.67
CA GLN A 86 0.37 5.00 -0.68
C GLN A 86 1.78 5.38 -1.09
N TYR A 87 2.48 4.45 -1.70
CA TYR A 87 3.88 4.66 -2.08
C TYR A 87 4.16 4.15 -3.48
N THR A 88 5.01 4.88 -4.19
CA THR A 88 5.50 4.44 -5.48
C THR A 88 6.88 3.80 -5.28
N ARG A 89 7.45 3.33 -6.39
CA ARG A 89 8.76 2.72 -6.36
C ARG A 89 9.81 3.63 -5.70
N LYS A 90 9.73 4.91 -6.00
CA LYS A 90 10.73 5.84 -5.51
C LYS A 90 10.81 5.83 -3.98
N GLU A 91 9.68 5.93 -3.30
CA GLU A 91 9.70 6.00 -1.85
C GLU A 91 10.06 4.67 -1.22
N ILE A 92 9.73 3.58 -1.87
CA ILE A 92 10.10 2.28 -1.33
C ILE A 92 11.60 2.07 -1.51
N GLU A 93 12.13 2.40 -2.68
CA GLU A 93 13.55 2.16 -2.94
C GLU A 93 14.44 3.11 -2.17
N ASP A 94 14.01 4.35 -1.93
CA ASP A 94 14.86 5.27 -1.19
C ASP A 94 14.67 5.20 0.33
N GLY A 95 13.78 4.34 0.79
CA GLY A 95 13.60 4.14 2.23
C GLY A 95 12.63 5.09 2.89
N SER A 96 12.11 6.06 2.17
CA SER A 96 11.22 7.03 2.80
C SER A 96 9.87 6.43 3.17
N ALA A 97 9.41 5.44 2.40
CA ALA A 97 8.17 4.75 2.74
C ALA A 97 8.30 4.07 4.10
N LEU A 98 9.35 3.30 4.29
CA LEU A 98 9.56 2.61 5.56
C LEU A 98 9.67 3.61 6.70
N ALA A 99 10.41 4.68 6.50
CA ALA A 99 10.58 5.67 7.55
C ALA A 99 9.26 6.29 7.94
N GLU A 100 8.40 6.57 6.98
CA GLU A 100 7.10 7.17 7.27
C GLU A 100 6.19 6.19 7.98
N ILE A 101 6.22 4.93 7.59
CA ILE A 101 5.44 3.90 8.26
C ILE A 101 5.88 3.78 9.71
N GLU A 102 7.19 3.76 9.94
CA GLU A 102 7.70 3.70 11.30
C GLU A 102 7.25 4.91 12.12
N GLN A 103 7.25 6.08 11.50
CA GLN A 103 6.82 7.29 12.17
C GLN A 103 5.33 7.20 12.55
N TYR A 104 4.51 6.68 11.67
CA TYR A 104 3.10 6.49 11.98
C TYR A 104 2.92 5.56 13.18
N LEU A 105 3.67 4.45 13.18
CA LEU A 105 3.54 3.48 14.25
C LEU A 105 4.03 4.05 15.59
N GLU A 106 5.03 4.91 15.56
CA GLU A 106 5.48 5.57 16.78
C GLU A 106 4.39 6.46 17.36
N ARG A 107 3.68 7.17 16.50
CA ARG A 107 2.64 8.07 16.96
C ARG A 107 1.42 7.35 17.50
N THR A 108 1.22 6.12 17.10
CA THR A 108 0.01 5.39 17.46
C THR A 108 0.26 4.33 18.52
N LYS A 109 1.34 4.46 19.23
CA LYS A 109 1.63 3.55 20.32
C LYS A 109 0.62 3.66 21.45
#